data_eaf757c481d8f8d71c509f1b7c48bb05
#
_entry.id   eaf757c481d8f8d71c509f1b7c48bb05
#
_cell.length_a   1.000
_cell.length_b   1.000
_cell.length_c   1.000
_cell.angle_alpha   90.00
_cell.angle_beta   90.00
_cell.angle_gamma   90.00
#
_symmetry.space_group_name_H-M   'P 1'
#
loop_
_entity.id
_entity.type
_entity.pdbx_description
1 polymer ?
#
loop_
_entity_poly.entity_id
_entity_poly.type
_entity_poly.pdbx_seq_one_letter_code
_entity_poly.pdbx_strand_id
1 'polypeptide(L)'
;MIQIRHVQPEDRIFWFGLDKHLSQKEFDNKVSSKSGYVLLADDVPVGLLRYSLFWDSIPFCNMLYIDARYQRKGYGKKLMAHWEEEMKAQGYERLLTSTQADEEAQHFYRKLGYQDCGAL
;
A
#
# COMPACT_ATOMS: atom_id res chain seq x y z
N MET A 1 5.73 -18.76 3.40
CA MET A 1 6.76 -17.78 2.98
C MET A 1 6.05 -16.52 2.46
N ILE A 2 6.56 -15.36 2.80
CA ILE A 2 5.98 -14.07 2.37
C ILE A 2 6.83 -13.51 1.25
N GLN A 3 6.18 -13.04 0.20
CA GLN A 3 6.83 -12.36 -0.92
C GLN A 3 6.07 -11.07 -1.22
N ILE A 4 6.81 -9.99 -1.48
CA ILE A 4 6.23 -8.71 -1.90
C ILE A 4 6.85 -8.36 -3.24
N ARG A 5 6.01 -8.03 -4.22
CA ARG A 5 6.45 -7.64 -5.56
C ARG A 5 5.57 -6.56 -6.12
N HIS A 6 6.02 -5.95 -7.21
CA HIS A 6 5.18 -4.98 -7.90
C HIS A 6 3.96 -5.65 -8.52
N VAL A 7 2.86 -4.90 -8.58
CA VAL A 7 1.62 -5.36 -9.20
C VAL A 7 1.86 -5.66 -10.69
N GLN A 8 1.22 -6.71 -11.17
CA GLN A 8 1.30 -7.17 -12.57
C GLN A 8 -0.11 -7.23 -13.16
N PRO A 9 -0.24 -7.23 -14.50
CA PRO A 9 -1.57 -7.29 -15.12
C PRO A 9 -2.40 -8.50 -14.67
N GLU A 10 -1.75 -9.62 -14.38
CA GLU A 10 -2.41 -10.85 -13.92
C GLU A 10 -3.07 -10.69 -12.56
N ASP A 11 -2.69 -9.69 -11.80
CA ASP A 11 -3.23 -9.46 -10.45
C ASP A 11 -4.59 -8.79 -10.46
N ARG A 12 -5.14 -8.46 -11.63
CA ARG A 12 -6.35 -7.65 -11.77
C ARG A 12 -7.54 -8.19 -10.97
N ILE A 13 -7.82 -9.47 -11.07
CA ILE A 13 -8.96 -10.06 -10.39
C ILE A 13 -8.81 -9.97 -8.87
N PHE A 14 -7.63 -10.33 -8.37
CA PHE A 14 -7.32 -10.19 -6.96
C PHE A 14 -7.46 -8.74 -6.52
N TRP A 15 -6.86 -7.82 -7.30
CA TRP A 15 -6.82 -6.40 -6.93
C TRP A 15 -8.22 -5.83 -6.76
N PHE A 16 -9.08 -6.00 -7.76
CA PHE A 16 -10.42 -5.44 -7.70
C PHE A 16 -11.33 -6.20 -6.73
N GLY A 17 -10.94 -7.36 -6.28
CA GLY A 17 -11.62 -8.05 -5.19
C GLY A 17 -11.48 -7.32 -3.85
N LEU A 18 -10.35 -6.60 -3.66
CA LEU A 18 -10.08 -5.86 -2.42
C LEU A 18 -10.24 -4.35 -2.59
N ASP A 19 -9.76 -3.79 -3.70
CA ASP A 19 -9.76 -2.34 -3.94
C ASP A 19 -10.93 -1.98 -4.84
N LYS A 20 -11.97 -1.42 -4.23
CA LYS A 20 -13.21 -1.05 -4.93
C LYS A 20 -13.20 0.38 -5.46
N HIS A 21 -12.12 1.12 -5.22
CA HIS A 21 -12.05 2.56 -5.52
C HIS A 21 -11.22 2.88 -6.75
N LEU A 22 -10.42 1.94 -7.22
CA LEU A 22 -9.51 2.18 -8.34
C LEU A 22 -10.17 1.82 -9.66
N SER A 23 -10.07 2.71 -10.66
CA SER A 23 -10.56 2.42 -12.00
C SER A 23 -9.61 1.48 -12.74
N GLN A 24 -10.11 0.82 -13.78
CA GLN A 24 -9.28 -0.04 -14.63
C GLN A 24 -8.10 0.73 -15.21
N LYS A 25 -8.34 1.95 -15.67
CA LYS A 25 -7.29 2.80 -16.23
C LYS A 25 -6.18 3.08 -15.21
N GLU A 26 -6.57 3.38 -13.98
CA GLU A 26 -5.60 3.65 -12.92
C GLU A 26 -4.88 2.39 -12.47
N PHE A 27 -5.53 1.24 -12.51
CA PHE A 27 -4.85 -0.02 -12.27
C PHE A 27 -3.74 -0.23 -13.30
N ASP A 28 -4.04 -0.01 -14.58
CA ASP A 28 -3.05 -0.14 -15.64
C ASP A 28 -1.89 0.84 -15.45
N ASN A 29 -2.19 2.06 -14.98
CA ASN A 29 -1.15 3.04 -14.66
C ASN A 29 -0.27 2.58 -13.50
N LYS A 30 -0.84 1.96 -12.47
CA LYS A 30 -0.06 1.44 -11.35
C LYS A 30 0.88 0.31 -11.79
N VAL A 31 0.43 -0.52 -12.71
CA VAL A 31 1.29 -1.55 -13.30
C VAL A 31 2.45 -0.91 -14.05
N SER A 32 2.15 0.04 -14.93
CA SER A 32 3.16 0.69 -15.78
C SER A 32 4.18 1.48 -14.97
N SER A 33 3.73 2.21 -13.97
CA SER A 33 4.60 3.08 -13.16
C SER A 33 5.23 2.36 -11.97
N LYS A 34 4.90 1.08 -11.77
CA LYS A 34 5.38 0.28 -10.62
C LYS A 34 5.03 0.93 -9.29
N SER A 35 3.82 1.50 -9.19
CA SER A 35 3.36 2.19 -7.99
C SER A 35 2.30 1.41 -7.22
N GLY A 36 2.28 0.12 -7.40
CA GLY A 36 1.45 -0.80 -6.63
C GLY A 36 2.23 -2.06 -6.29
N TYR A 37 1.91 -2.64 -5.13
CA TYR A 37 2.54 -3.86 -4.63
C TYR A 37 1.50 -4.90 -4.31
N VAL A 38 1.91 -6.17 -4.43
CA VAL A 38 1.11 -7.31 -3.99
C VAL A 38 1.94 -8.09 -2.99
N LEU A 39 1.33 -8.46 -1.87
CA LEU A 39 1.94 -9.36 -0.89
C LEU A 39 1.33 -10.74 -1.06
N LEU A 40 2.20 -11.73 -1.20
CA LEU A 40 1.79 -13.13 -1.32
C LEU A 40 2.21 -13.91 -0.09
N ALA A 41 1.30 -14.75 0.40
CA ALA A 41 1.57 -15.70 1.47
C ALA A 41 1.49 -17.09 0.85
N ASP A 42 2.60 -17.82 0.84
CA ASP A 42 2.70 -19.13 0.22
C ASP A 42 2.15 -19.14 -1.22
N ASP A 43 2.60 -18.14 -2.00
CA ASP A 43 2.22 -17.95 -3.41
C ASP A 43 0.78 -17.52 -3.63
N VAL A 44 0.04 -17.20 -2.59
CA VAL A 44 -1.35 -16.71 -2.69
C VAL A 44 -1.37 -15.21 -2.42
N PRO A 45 -1.89 -14.39 -3.35
CA PRO A 45 -1.98 -12.94 -3.10
C PRO A 45 -3.01 -12.66 -2.01
N VAL A 46 -2.61 -11.92 -0.98
CA VAL A 46 -3.45 -11.65 0.19
C VAL A 46 -3.45 -10.18 0.61
N GLY A 47 -2.61 -9.35 0.02
CA GLY A 47 -2.55 -7.93 0.39
C GLY A 47 -2.09 -7.06 -0.75
N LEU A 48 -2.39 -5.78 -0.65
CA LEU A 48 -2.00 -4.80 -1.66
C LEU A 48 -1.69 -3.45 -1.03
N LEU A 49 -0.86 -2.68 -1.73
CA LEU A 49 -0.57 -1.30 -1.42
C LEU A 49 -0.44 -0.53 -2.72
N ARG A 50 -1.05 0.64 -2.82
CA ARG A 50 -0.81 1.55 -3.95
C ARG A 50 -0.48 2.93 -3.44
N TYR A 51 0.34 3.64 -4.21
CA TYR A 51 0.74 5.00 -3.88
C TYR A 51 0.78 5.87 -5.12
N SER A 52 0.85 7.16 -4.89
CA SER A 52 1.07 8.16 -5.92
C SER A 52 1.97 9.24 -5.34
N LEU A 53 2.38 10.21 -6.15
CA LEU A 53 3.18 11.32 -5.67
C LEU A 53 2.26 12.50 -5.37
N PHE A 54 2.24 12.92 -4.10
CA PHE A 54 1.51 14.11 -3.67
C PHE A 54 2.31 15.34 -4.10
N TRP A 55 1.65 16.24 -4.81
CA TRP A 55 2.30 17.41 -5.42
C TRP A 55 3.53 17.01 -6.25
N ASP A 56 3.45 15.88 -6.94
CA ASP A 56 4.50 15.35 -7.83
C ASP A 56 5.84 15.07 -7.13
N SER A 57 5.91 15.11 -5.81
CA SER A 57 7.19 15.01 -5.11
C SER A 57 7.21 14.14 -3.87
N ILE A 58 6.08 13.89 -3.22
CA ILE A 58 6.05 13.16 -1.96
C ILE A 58 5.23 11.88 -2.12
N PRO A 59 5.83 10.69 -1.95
CA PRO A 59 5.07 9.45 -2.04
C PRO A 59 3.95 9.41 -1.01
N PHE A 60 2.74 9.15 -1.49
CA PHE A 60 1.52 9.14 -0.69
C PHE A 60 0.89 7.75 -0.83
N CYS A 61 0.84 7.00 0.27
CA CYS A 61 0.16 5.71 0.28
C CYS A 61 -1.35 5.96 0.24
N ASN A 62 -1.96 5.64 -0.89
CA ASN A 62 -3.39 5.86 -1.11
C ASN A 62 -4.23 4.73 -0.54
N MET A 63 -3.69 3.54 -0.47
CA MET A 63 -4.41 2.38 0.02
C MET A 63 -3.45 1.29 0.47
N LEU A 64 -3.73 0.72 1.62
CA LEU A 64 -3.11 -0.48 2.15
C LEU A 64 -4.24 -1.39 2.62
N TYR A 65 -4.32 -2.59 2.08
CA TYR A 65 -5.38 -3.51 2.46
C TYR A 65 -4.87 -4.95 2.48
N ILE A 66 -5.22 -5.66 3.54
CA ILE A 66 -4.93 -7.08 3.68
C ILE A 66 -6.27 -7.81 3.71
N ASP A 67 -6.39 -8.89 2.94
CA ASP A 67 -7.60 -9.73 2.96
C ASP A 67 -7.97 -10.08 4.40
N ALA A 68 -9.25 -9.95 4.74
CA ALA A 68 -9.73 -10.11 6.11
C ALA A 68 -9.28 -11.42 6.76
N ARG A 69 -9.15 -12.48 5.97
CA ARG A 69 -8.74 -13.80 6.48
C ARG A 69 -7.26 -13.85 6.88
N TYR A 70 -6.48 -12.85 6.47
CA TYR A 70 -5.03 -12.80 6.68
C TYR A 70 -4.60 -11.61 7.54
N GLN A 71 -5.55 -10.89 8.12
CA GLN A 71 -5.23 -9.76 8.98
C GLN A 71 -4.68 -10.23 10.32
N ARG A 72 -4.04 -9.30 11.05
CA ARG A 72 -3.44 -9.53 12.37
C ARG A 72 -2.26 -10.50 12.36
N LYS A 73 -1.62 -10.66 11.20
CA LYS A 73 -0.41 -11.49 11.06
C LYS A 73 0.83 -10.65 10.80
N GLY A 74 0.71 -9.32 10.86
CA GLY A 74 1.83 -8.41 10.60
C GLY A 74 2.10 -8.16 9.13
N TYR A 75 1.23 -8.59 8.23
CA TYR A 75 1.44 -8.42 6.79
C TYR A 75 1.34 -6.97 6.34
N GLY A 76 0.42 -6.19 6.92
CA GLY A 76 0.33 -4.77 6.63
C GLY A 76 1.59 -4.02 7.01
N LYS A 77 2.17 -4.35 8.16
CA LYS A 77 3.43 -3.77 8.61
C LYS A 77 4.57 -4.12 7.65
N LYS A 78 4.62 -5.36 7.19
CA LYS A 78 5.66 -5.80 6.24
C LYS A 78 5.52 -5.07 4.91
N LEU A 79 4.31 -4.89 4.44
CA LEU A 79 4.03 -4.21 3.17
C LEU A 79 4.42 -2.74 3.25
N MET A 80 4.07 -2.06 4.35
CA MET A 80 4.48 -0.67 4.57
C MET A 80 6.00 -0.54 4.66
N ALA A 81 6.67 -1.44 5.39
CA ALA A 81 8.12 -1.40 5.51
C ALA A 81 8.80 -1.58 4.15
N HIS A 82 8.30 -2.47 3.31
CA HIS A 82 8.83 -2.68 1.98
C HIS A 82 8.70 -1.41 1.13
N TRP A 83 7.53 -0.77 1.15
CA TRP A 83 7.31 0.47 0.43
C TRP A 83 8.23 1.59 0.93
N GLU A 84 8.35 1.73 2.25
CA GLU A 84 9.24 2.74 2.85
C GLU A 84 10.70 2.55 2.41
N GLU A 85 11.17 1.31 2.42
CA GLU A 85 12.53 1.00 1.99
C GLU A 85 12.77 1.34 0.52
N GLU A 86 11.80 1.01 -0.35
CA GLU A 86 11.92 1.35 -1.77
C GLU A 86 11.91 2.85 -2.01
N MET A 87 11.05 3.57 -1.31
CA MET A 87 10.98 5.03 -1.45
C MET A 87 12.28 5.68 -0.97
N LYS A 88 12.81 5.19 0.14
CA LYS A 88 14.10 5.66 0.66
C LYS A 88 15.21 5.39 -0.33
N ALA A 89 15.23 4.22 -0.93
CA ALA A 89 16.23 3.87 -1.94
C ALA A 89 16.15 4.76 -3.18
N GLN A 90 14.97 5.29 -3.49
CA GLN A 90 14.78 6.22 -4.60
C GLN A 90 15.09 7.68 -4.22
N GLY A 91 15.49 7.94 -2.97
CA GLY A 91 15.89 9.27 -2.53
C GLY A 91 14.81 10.11 -1.88
N TYR A 92 13.63 9.56 -1.64
CA TYR A 92 12.58 10.32 -0.97
C TYR A 92 12.83 10.38 0.53
N GLU A 93 12.68 11.58 1.09
CA GLU A 93 12.92 11.84 2.52
C GLU A 93 11.62 11.86 3.33
N ARG A 94 10.48 12.04 2.68
CA ARG A 94 9.19 12.14 3.33
C ARG A 94 8.20 11.20 2.69
N LEU A 95 7.34 10.63 3.51
CA LEU A 95 6.26 9.76 3.06
C LEU A 95 4.97 10.19 3.74
N LEU A 96 3.88 10.10 3.02
CA LEU A 96 2.56 10.44 3.53
C LEU A 96 1.64 9.23 3.43
N THR A 97 0.67 9.18 4.32
CA THR A 97 -0.46 8.28 4.21
C THR A 97 -1.68 8.98 4.79
N SER A 98 -2.87 8.59 4.32
CA SER A 98 -4.10 9.07 4.92
C SER A 98 -4.82 7.91 5.57
N THR A 99 -5.60 8.21 6.58
CA THR A 99 -6.45 7.23 7.24
C THR A 99 -7.79 7.88 7.49
N GLN A 100 -8.84 7.08 7.46
CA GLN A 100 -10.13 7.55 7.93
C GLN A 100 -9.99 7.87 9.42
N ALA A 101 -10.85 8.75 9.91
CA ALA A 101 -10.81 9.16 11.30
C ALA A 101 -11.37 8.04 12.21
N ASP A 102 -10.98 6.79 11.95
CA ASP A 102 -11.28 5.70 12.85
C ASP A 102 -10.02 5.39 13.68
N GLU A 103 -10.27 5.00 14.90
CA GLU A 103 -9.25 4.85 15.92
C GLU A 103 -8.24 3.76 15.56
N GLU A 104 -8.72 2.69 14.97
CA GLU A 104 -7.89 1.51 14.71
C GLU A 104 -6.82 1.79 13.66
N ALA A 105 -7.20 2.41 12.54
CA ALA A 105 -6.25 2.75 11.49
C ALA A 105 -5.23 3.78 11.96
N GLN A 106 -5.66 4.78 12.74
CA GLN A 106 -4.76 5.77 13.30
C GLN A 106 -3.72 5.14 14.20
N HIS A 107 -4.12 4.21 15.06
CA HIS A 107 -3.19 3.50 15.93
C HIS A 107 -2.18 2.68 15.16
N PHE A 108 -2.61 2.02 14.09
CA PHE A 108 -1.72 1.25 13.23
C PHE A 108 -0.58 2.11 12.71
N TYR A 109 -0.91 3.25 12.11
CA TYR A 109 0.11 4.12 11.53
C TYR A 109 0.99 4.79 12.58
N ARG A 110 0.44 5.16 13.73
CA ARG A 110 1.23 5.75 14.81
C ARG A 110 2.26 4.76 15.36
N LYS A 111 1.89 3.49 15.47
CA LYS A 111 2.85 2.45 15.89
C LYS A 111 4.01 2.29 14.91
N LEU A 112 3.80 2.63 13.64
CA LEU A 112 4.85 2.60 12.63
C LEU A 112 5.69 3.88 12.61
N GLY A 113 5.40 4.85 13.49
CA GLY A 113 6.17 6.08 13.57
C GLY A 113 5.61 7.24 12.76
N TYR A 114 4.40 7.10 12.22
CA TYR A 114 3.78 8.20 11.48
C TYR A 114 3.23 9.25 12.42
N GLN A 115 3.35 10.51 12.02
CA GLN A 115 2.86 11.65 12.79
C GLN A 115 1.73 12.33 12.02
N ASP A 116 0.77 12.88 12.77
CA ASP A 116 -0.32 13.63 12.18
C ASP A 116 0.23 14.92 11.57
N CYS A 117 -0.13 15.20 10.32
CA CYS A 117 0.28 16.44 9.66
C CYS A 117 -0.93 17.24 9.12
N GLY A 118 -2.12 16.86 9.55
CA GLY A 118 -3.35 17.54 9.18
C GLY A 118 -4.43 16.58 8.71
N ALA A 119 -5.64 17.10 8.56
CA ALA A 119 -6.77 16.37 8.02
C ALA A 119 -6.98 16.75 6.56
N LEU A 120 -7.22 15.76 5.72
CA LEU A 120 -7.55 15.95 4.32
C LEU A 120 -9.05 15.82 4.09
#